data_9c837f8dac581c8b8432effd02137c4b
#
_entry.id   9c837f8dac581c8b8432effd02137c4b
#
_cell.length_a   1.000
_cell.length_b   1.000
_cell.length_c   1.000
_cell.angle_alpha   90.00
_cell.angle_beta   90.00
_cell.angle_gamma   90.00
#
_symmetry.space_group_name_H-M   'P 1'
#
loop_
_entity.id
_entity.type
_entity.pdbx_description
1 polymer ?
#
loop_
_entity_poly.entity_id
_entity_poly.type
_entity_poly.pdbx_seq_one_letter_code
_entity_poly.pdbx_strand_id
1 'polypeptide(L)'
;MAHKKGVGSSRNGRDSNAQRLGVKRYGGQIVSAGTILVRQRGTRIHPGRNVRKGGDDTLFATAYGAVEFEMVGRNRKRVNI
;
A
#
# COMPACT_ATOMS: atom_id res chain seq x y z
N MET A 1 -12.02 8.17 2.39
CA MET A 1 -11.63 8.05 2.94
C MET A 1 -11.50 8.06 3.14
N ALA A 2 -11.60 8.25 2.89
CA ALA A 2 -11.20 8.32 3.47
C ALA A 2 -11.10 8.44 3.50
N HIS A 3 -11.09 8.80 3.39
CA HIS A 3 -10.58 9.04 3.84
C HIS A 3 -10.49 9.36 3.85
N LYS A 4 -10.64 9.81 3.87
CA LYS A 4 -10.22 10.28 4.30
C LYS A 4 -10.03 10.47 4.33
N LYS A 5 -10.14 10.90 4.09
CA LYS A 5 -9.61 11.24 4.48
C LYS A 5 -9.37 11.36 4.62
N GLY A 6 -9.47 11.66 4.31
CA GLY A 6 -8.97 11.96 4.86
C GLY A 6 -8.68 12.22 4.92
N VAL A 7 -8.81 12.68 5.01
CA VAL A 7 -8.25 13.01 5.49
C VAL A 7 -7.81 13.37 5.67
N GLY A 8 -7.84 13.75 5.62
CA GLY A 8 -7.16 14.20 6.17
C GLY A 8 -6.70 14.67 6.15
N SER A 9 -6.58 15.17 6.05
CA SER A 9 -5.88 15.59 6.22
C SER A 9 -5.34 16.11 6.23
N SER A 10 -5.25 16.56 6.12
CA SER A 10 -4.52 17.00 6.32
C SER A 10 -3.90 17.59 6.59
N ARG A 11 -3.76 18.12 6.74
CA ARG A 11 -3.05 18.57 7.12
C ARG A 11 -2.11 18.79 7.12
N ASN A 12 -1.76 18.91 6.94
CA ASN A 12 -0.76 18.95 6.98
C ASN A 12 0.03 18.86 6.73
N GLY A 13 0.36 19.08 6.55
CA GLY A 13 1.13 18.92 6.31
C GLY A 13 1.76 19.10 6.21
N ARG A 14 1.96 19.43 6.27
CA ARG A 14 2.69 19.39 6.28
C ARG A 14 3.49 18.94 6.22
N ASP A 15 3.70 18.88 6.07
CA ASP A 15 4.47 18.28 6.01
C ASP A 15 5.25 17.77 5.71
N SER A 16 5.40 18.38 5.35
CA SER A 16 6.23 17.88 4.87
C SER A 16 6.86 16.85 5.19
N ASN A 17 7.37 16.81 5.52
CA ASN A 17 7.98 15.78 5.87
C ASN A 17 7.30 14.71 6.10
N ALA A 18 6.37 14.75 6.08
CA ALA A 18 5.68 13.59 6.46
C ALA A 18 5.81 12.60 5.39
N GLN A 19 6.58 11.59 5.62
CA GLN A 19 6.75 10.53 4.65
C GLN A 19 5.48 9.72 4.52
N ARG A 20 4.69 9.62 5.55
CA ARG A 20 3.42 8.89 5.57
C ARG A 20 3.58 7.48 5.04
N LEU A 21 4.59 6.80 5.53
CA LEU A 21 4.86 5.43 5.17
C LEU A 21 3.87 4.49 5.84
N GLY A 22 3.80 3.26 5.35
CA GLY A 22 3.01 2.22 5.96
C GLY A 22 1.98 1.64 5.02
N VAL A 23 1.19 0.72 5.56
CA VAL A 23 0.12 0.04 4.83
C VAL A 23 -1.04 1.02 4.65
N LYS A 24 -1.53 1.14 3.42
CA LYS A 24 -2.61 2.06 3.10
C LYS A 24 -3.94 1.34 2.86
N ARG A 25 -3.91 0.05 2.59
CA ARG A 25 -5.11 -0.76 2.40
C ARG A 25 -4.95 -2.06 3.17
N TYR A 26 -6.03 -2.53 3.75
CA TYR A 26 -5.97 -3.68 4.65
C TYR A 26 -6.48 -4.93 3.96
N GLY A 27 -6.15 -6.08 4.53
CA GLY A 27 -6.61 -7.36 4.01
C GLY A 27 -8.13 -7.42 3.93
N GLY A 28 -8.63 -7.94 2.82
CA GLY A 28 -10.06 -8.04 2.58
C GLY A 28 -10.68 -6.83 1.94
N GLN A 29 -9.96 -5.73 1.87
CA GLN A 29 -10.47 -4.50 1.28
C GLN A 29 -10.48 -4.60 -0.24
N ILE A 30 -11.56 -4.17 -0.86
CA ILE A 30 -11.67 -4.18 -2.32
C ILE A 30 -11.07 -2.90 -2.87
N VAL A 31 -10.20 -3.06 -3.87
CA VAL A 31 -9.52 -1.92 -4.48
C VAL A 31 -9.58 -2.03 -6.00
N SER A 32 -9.38 -0.92 -6.66
CA SER A 32 -9.28 -0.88 -8.12
C SER A 32 -7.81 -0.79 -8.53
N ALA A 33 -7.56 -1.03 -9.81
CA ALA A 33 -6.22 -0.92 -10.35
C ALA A 33 -5.71 0.50 -10.13
N GLY A 34 -4.44 0.62 -9.78
CA GLY A 34 -3.82 1.90 -9.50
C GLY A 34 -3.85 2.32 -8.05
N THR A 35 -4.61 1.62 -7.21
CA THR A 35 -4.70 1.93 -5.79
C THR A 35 -3.37 1.66 -5.10
N ILE A 36 -2.89 2.63 -4.33
CA ILE A 36 -1.68 2.44 -3.54
C ILE A 36 -2.00 1.57 -2.35
N LEU A 37 -1.22 0.52 -2.18
CA LEU A 37 -1.42 -0.46 -1.11
C LEU A 37 -0.46 -0.24 0.04
N VAL A 38 0.80 0.08 -0.27
CA VAL A 38 1.85 0.23 0.73
C VAL A 38 2.81 1.32 0.27
N ARG A 39 3.18 2.20 1.19
CA ARG A 39 4.28 3.12 0.99
C ARG A 39 5.40 2.72 1.93
N GLN A 40 6.59 2.55 1.38
CA GLN A 40 7.70 2.02 2.16
C GLN A 40 9.02 2.54 1.62
N ARG A 41 10.03 2.43 2.44
CA ARG A 41 11.41 2.62 2.04
C ARG A 41 12.05 1.25 2.01
N GLY A 42 12.52 0.86 0.83
CA GLY A 42 12.98 -0.49 0.63
C GLY A 42 11.81 -1.46 0.52
N THR A 43 12.10 -2.70 0.19
CA THR A 43 11.07 -3.70 -0.05
C THR A 43 10.82 -4.50 1.22
N ARG A 44 10.10 -3.91 2.15
CA ARG A 44 9.70 -4.62 3.36
C ARG A 44 8.55 -5.56 3.08
N ILE A 45 7.62 -5.11 2.24
CA ILE A 45 6.52 -5.94 1.76
C ILE A 45 6.75 -6.10 0.28
N HIS A 46 6.68 -7.33 -0.20
CA HIS A 46 6.98 -7.65 -1.59
C HIS A 46 5.71 -7.62 -2.44
N PRO A 47 5.82 -7.27 -3.72
CA PRO A 47 4.67 -7.35 -4.61
C PRO A 47 4.39 -8.79 -4.96
N GLY A 48 3.13 -9.19 -4.86
CA GLY A 48 2.68 -10.50 -5.24
C GLY A 48 1.85 -10.44 -6.51
N ARG A 49 0.80 -11.28 -6.54
CA ARG A 49 -0.05 -11.35 -7.72
C ARG A 49 -0.80 -10.04 -7.90
N ASN A 50 -0.79 -9.51 -9.12
CA ASN A 50 -1.50 -8.29 -9.51
C ASN A 50 -1.08 -7.07 -8.70
N VAL A 51 0.18 -7.04 -8.27
CA VAL A 51 0.76 -5.91 -7.54
C VAL A 51 2.10 -5.60 -8.15
N ARG A 52 2.41 -4.32 -8.30
CA ARG A 52 3.70 -3.89 -8.83
C ARG A 52 4.34 -2.89 -7.89
N LYS A 53 5.66 -2.79 -8.01
CA LYS A 53 6.45 -1.88 -7.21
C LYS A 53 6.88 -0.69 -8.06
N GLY A 54 6.61 0.50 -7.60
CA GLY A 54 7.05 1.71 -8.25
C GLY A 54 8.50 2.04 -7.94
N GLY A 55 9.00 3.13 -8.50
CA GLY A 55 10.39 3.52 -8.35
C GLY A 55 10.79 3.88 -6.94
N ASP A 56 9.83 4.28 -6.12
CA ASP A 56 10.08 4.63 -4.72
C ASP A 56 9.65 3.53 -3.76
N ASP A 57 9.59 2.29 -4.24
CA ASP A 57 9.20 1.10 -3.48
C ASP A 57 7.73 1.07 -3.09
N THR A 58 6.92 1.99 -3.60
CA THR A 58 5.48 1.98 -3.38
C THR A 58 4.87 0.79 -4.09
N LEU A 59 3.99 0.06 -3.41
CA LEU A 59 3.25 -1.05 -4.00
C LEU A 59 1.87 -0.59 -4.39
N PHE A 60 1.45 -0.96 -5.59
CA PHE A 60 0.12 -0.56 -6.08
C PHE A 60 -0.52 -1.71 -6.83
N ALA A 61 -1.87 -1.71 -6.80
CA ALA A 61 -2.65 -2.75 -7.46
C ALA A 61 -2.63 -2.55 -8.96
N THR A 62 -2.55 -3.65 -9.71
CA THR A 62 -2.66 -3.60 -11.16
C THR A 62 -3.96 -4.21 -11.65
N ALA A 63 -4.82 -4.62 -10.74
CA ALA A 63 -6.12 -5.21 -11.06
C ALA A 63 -7.11 -4.88 -9.98
N TYR A 64 -8.38 -5.03 -10.28
CA TYR A 64 -9.46 -4.89 -9.32
C TYR A 64 -9.56 -6.19 -8.52
N GLY A 65 -9.71 -6.06 -7.22
CA GLY A 65 -9.89 -7.24 -6.39
C GLY A 65 -9.68 -6.94 -4.92
N ALA A 66 -9.61 -7.99 -4.14
CA ALA A 66 -9.45 -7.89 -2.70
C ALA A 66 -7.98 -7.97 -2.33
N VAL A 67 -7.58 -7.11 -1.40
CA VAL A 67 -6.22 -7.10 -0.88
C VAL A 67 -6.01 -8.32 0.00
N GLU A 68 -4.90 -9.01 -0.22
CA GLU A 68 -4.55 -10.17 0.58
C GLU A 68 -3.07 -10.08 0.97
N PHE A 69 -2.79 -10.12 2.24
CA PHE A 69 -1.42 -10.19 2.73
C PHE A 69 -1.10 -11.63 3.09
N GLU A 70 0.12 -12.06 2.76
CA GLU A 70 0.53 -13.41 3.13
C GLU A 70 2.00 -13.40 3.51
N MET A 71 2.37 -14.31 4.40
CA MET A 71 3.75 -14.52 4.76
C MET A 71 4.36 -15.51 3.80
N VAL A 72 5.54 -15.18 3.31
CA VAL A 72 6.29 -16.05 2.40
C VAL A 72 7.61 -16.36 3.07
N GLY A 73 7.81 -17.61 3.43
CA GLY A 73 9.00 -17.98 4.15
C GLY A 73 8.97 -17.44 5.57
N ARG A 74 10.15 -17.13 6.09
CA ARG A 74 10.29 -16.80 7.50
C ARG A 74 9.93 -15.37 7.83
N ASN A 75 10.49 -14.43 7.06
CA ASN A 75 10.38 -13.02 7.42
C ASN A 75 9.85 -12.16 6.28
N ARG A 76 9.29 -12.76 5.25
CA ARG A 76 8.81 -12.00 4.11
C ARG A 76 7.31 -11.93 4.08
N LYS A 77 6.83 -10.74 3.83
CA LYS A 77 5.40 -10.51 3.64
C LYS A 77 5.18 -10.08 2.21
N ARG A 78 4.09 -10.55 1.63
CA ARG A 78 3.75 -10.24 0.26
C ARG A 78 2.29 -9.79 0.22
N VAL A 79 1.98 -8.86 -0.69
CA VAL A 79 0.60 -8.42 -0.88
C VAL A 79 0.14 -8.82 -2.27
N ASN A 80 -1.07 -9.35 -2.35
CA ASN A 80 -1.70 -9.81 -3.58
C ASN A 80 -3.04 -9.13 -3.77
N ILE A 81 -3.49 -9.13 -5.00
CA ILE A 81 -4.84 -8.73 -5.35
C ILE A 81 -5.54 -9.91 -6.00
#